data_84081f1a7eb8dff6219c2fd599eb3cc9
#
_entry.id   84081f1a7eb8dff6219c2fd599eb3cc9
#
_cell.length_a   1.000
_cell.length_b   1.000
_cell.length_c   1.000
_cell.angle_alpha   90.00
_cell.angle_beta   90.00
_cell.angle_gamma   90.00
#
_symmetry.space_group_name_H-M   'P 1'
#
loop_
_entity.id
_entity.type
_entity.pdbx_description
1 polymer ?
#
loop_
_entity_poly.entity_id
_entity_poly.type
_entity_poly.pdbx_seq_one_letter_code
_entity_poly.pdbx_strand_id
1 'polypeptide(L)'
;MKRGIKLKYKDRLPWLIRINKRLKRYNNLDGKYIIACSALTKSYRNILSKDLDCVFFLYLKCKEIELIRRNYYRQHFFPLSLVEDQISHFEISSDLININADKNIRDVTTSVIRKIKKII
;
A
#
# COMPACT_ATOMS: atom_id res chain seq x y z
N MET A 1 7.85 -13.87 -3.86
CA MET A 1 6.44 -14.29 -4.03
C MET A 1 6.13 -14.96 -5.38
N LYS A 2 7.12 -15.12 -6.24
CA LYS A 2 6.95 -15.74 -7.56
C LYS A 2 6.45 -17.19 -7.52
N ARG A 3 6.66 -17.90 -6.39
CA ARG A 3 6.27 -19.31 -6.22
C ARG A 3 4.92 -19.51 -5.54
N GLY A 4 4.13 -18.45 -5.33
CA GLY A 4 2.86 -18.54 -4.65
C GLY A 4 2.95 -18.78 -3.14
N ILE A 5 4.11 -18.57 -2.55
CA ILE A 5 4.33 -18.76 -1.11
C ILE A 5 3.83 -17.52 -0.36
N LYS A 6 2.95 -17.76 0.63
CA LYS A 6 2.44 -16.69 1.49
C LYS A 6 3.51 -16.21 2.46
N LEU A 7 3.69 -14.89 2.56
CA LEU A 7 4.60 -14.29 3.52
C LEU A 7 3.93 -14.15 4.87
N LYS A 8 4.56 -14.68 5.91
CA LYS A 8 4.13 -14.55 7.30
C LYS A 8 4.66 -13.25 7.90
N TYR A 9 4.16 -12.86 9.07
CA TYR A 9 4.62 -11.69 9.81
C TYR A 9 6.14 -11.69 9.99
N LYS A 10 6.73 -12.82 10.36
CA LYS A 10 8.19 -12.99 10.51
C LYS A 10 8.95 -12.59 9.26
N ASP A 11 8.40 -12.93 8.08
CA ASP A 11 9.06 -12.68 6.81
C ASP A 11 8.95 -11.21 6.40
N ARG A 12 7.86 -10.56 6.80
CA ARG A 12 7.58 -9.17 6.44
C ARG A 12 8.29 -8.18 7.35
N LEU A 13 8.47 -8.50 8.63
CA LEU A 13 9.01 -7.58 9.62
C LEU A 13 10.37 -6.98 9.23
N PRO A 14 11.39 -7.79 8.83
CA PRO A 14 12.67 -7.22 8.40
C PRO A 14 12.54 -6.28 7.20
N TRP A 15 11.65 -6.60 6.27
CA TRP A 15 11.40 -5.77 5.09
C TRP A 15 10.76 -4.43 5.47
N LEU A 16 9.75 -4.46 6.35
CA LEU A 16 9.10 -3.24 6.83
C LEU A 16 10.06 -2.32 7.59
N ILE A 17 10.90 -2.90 8.45
CA ILE A 17 11.93 -2.16 9.19
C ILE A 17 12.94 -1.52 8.22
N ARG A 18 13.32 -2.24 7.18
CA ARG A 18 14.26 -1.73 6.16
C ARG A 18 13.67 -0.55 5.40
N ILE A 19 12.40 -0.62 5.02
CA ILE A 19 11.69 0.49 4.38
C ILE A 19 11.63 1.69 5.33
N ASN A 20 11.27 1.47 6.58
CA ASN A 20 11.20 2.54 7.58
C ASN A 20 12.54 3.26 7.75
N LYS A 21 13.64 2.52 7.83
CA LYS A 21 15.00 3.11 7.92
C LYS A 21 15.32 3.98 6.71
N ARG A 22 14.92 3.54 5.52
CA ARG A 22 15.14 4.30 4.30
C ARG A 22 14.32 5.58 4.28
N LEU A 23 13.08 5.49 4.73
CA LEU A 23 12.19 6.65 4.85
C LEU A 23 12.71 7.68 5.84
N LYS A 24 13.33 7.25 6.93
CA LYS A 24 13.95 8.16 7.92
C LYS A 24 15.08 8.98 7.30
N ARG A 25 15.88 8.40 6.40
CA ARG A 25 16.89 9.14 5.67
C ARG A 25 16.27 10.23 4.80
N TYR A 26 15.20 9.89 4.08
CA TYR A 26 14.52 10.84 3.21
C TYR A 26 13.80 11.93 4.00
N ASN A 27 13.26 11.60 5.15
CA ASN A 27 12.60 12.56 6.03
C ASN A 27 13.52 13.73 6.42
N ASN A 28 14.81 13.44 6.55
CA ASN A 28 15.83 14.45 6.88
C ASN A 28 16.26 15.30 5.68
N LEU A 29 15.84 14.96 4.47
CA LEU A 29 16.23 15.64 3.24
C LEU A 29 15.18 16.63 2.72
N ASP A 30 14.17 16.93 3.52
CA ASP A 30 13.14 17.92 3.18
C ASP A 30 12.38 17.61 1.88
N GLY A 31 12.27 16.33 1.52
CA GLY A 31 11.61 15.86 0.32
C GLY A 31 10.23 15.27 0.56
N LYS A 32 9.51 15.04 -0.53
CA LYS A 32 8.23 14.34 -0.53
C LYS A 32 8.40 13.00 -1.26
N TYR A 33 7.94 11.93 -0.65
CA TYR A 33 8.16 10.58 -1.16
C TYR A 33 6.87 9.80 -1.22
N ILE A 34 6.74 8.95 -2.24
CA ILE A 34 5.60 8.07 -2.44
C ILE A 34 6.13 6.65 -2.49
N ILE A 35 5.51 5.75 -1.71
CA ILE A 35 5.88 4.35 -1.69
C ILE A 35 4.64 3.51 -1.96
N ALA A 36 4.75 2.56 -2.88
CA ALA A 36 3.74 1.56 -3.12
C ALA A 36 4.17 0.28 -2.40
N CYS A 37 3.35 -0.18 -1.46
CA CYS A 37 3.63 -1.42 -0.74
C CYS A 37 2.35 -2.04 -0.18
N SER A 38 2.44 -3.34 0.14
CA SER A 38 1.35 -4.08 0.77
C SER A 38 1.34 -3.85 2.28
N ALA A 39 0.86 -2.67 2.70
CA ALA A 39 0.74 -2.32 4.11
C ALA A 39 -0.61 -2.82 4.66
N LEU A 40 -0.78 -4.13 4.72
CA LEU A 40 -2.07 -4.80 4.92
C LEU A 40 -2.69 -4.56 6.30
N THR A 41 -1.90 -4.59 7.36
CA THR A 41 -2.40 -4.45 8.72
C THR A 41 -2.01 -3.11 9.32
N LYS A 42 -2.75 -2.67 10.32
CA LYS A 42 -2.39 -1.45 11.06
C LYS A 42 -1.03 -1.58 11.73
N SER A 43 -0.69 -2.77 12.20
CA SER A 43 0.62 -3.07 12.78
C SER A 43 1.76 -2.82 11.78
N TYR A 44 1.59 -3.27 10.53
CA TYR A 44 2.57 -3.02 9.46
C TYR A 44 2.69 -1.53 9.18
N ARG A 45 1.57 -0.82 9.10
CA ARG A 45 1.57 0.62 8.87
C ARG A 45 2.24 1.39 9.99
N ASN A 46 2.04 0.96 11.25
CA ASN A 46 2.72 1.55 12.39
C ASN A 46 4.24 1.39 12.32
N ILE A 47 4.71 0.23 11.87
CA ILE A 47 6.15 -0.02 11.67
C ILE A 47 6.70 0.89 10.58
N LEU A 48 5.99 1.01 9.47
CA LEU A 48 6.41 1.86 8.35
C LEU A 48 6.51 3.33 8.72
N SER A 49 5.61 3.82 9.54
CA SER A 49 5.52 5.23 9.91
C SER A 49 6.24 5.60 11.19
N LYS A 50 6.88 4.65 11.86
CA LYS A 50 7.54 4.89 13.14
C LYS A 50 8.59 6.00 13.04
N ASP A 51 8.48 6.98 13.93
CA ASP A 51 9.39 8.13 14.02
C ASP A 51 9.48 8.97 12.74
N LEU A 52 8.43 8.95 11.93
CA LEU A 52 8.31 9.78 10.74
C LEU A 52 7.26 10.87 10.97
N ASP A 53 7.54 12.05 10.43
CA ASP A 53 6.60 13.16 10.42
C ASP A 53 5.70 13.06 9.17
N CYS A 54 4.45 13.49 9.30
CA CYS A 54 3.59 13.74 8.15
C CYS A 54 3.46 12.57 7.16
N VAL A 55 3.01 11.39 7.66
CA VAL A 55 2.80 10.20 6.83
C VAL A 55 1.30 10.02 6.56
N PHE A 56 0.96 9.77 5.31
CA PHE A 56 -0.40 9.47 4.90
C PHE A 56 -0.46 8.11 4.22
N PHE A 57 -1.41 7.29 4.62
CA PHE A 57 -1.66 5.99 3.98
C PHE A 57 -2.88 6.10 3.08
N LEU A 58 -2.68 5.91 1.79
CA LEU A 58 -3.75 5.92 0.81
C LEU A 58 -4.19 4.49 0.52
N TYR A 59 -5.46 4.21 0.76
CA TYR A 59 -6.06 2.93 0.41
C TYR A 59 -6.76 3.06 -0.93
N LEU A 60 -6.20 2.43 -1.94
CA LEU A 60 -6.78 2.38 -3.27
C LEU A 60 -7.85 1.27 -3.28
N LYS A 61 -9.07 1.65 -2.92
CA LYS A 61 -10.18 0.71 -2.78
C LYS A 61 -10.72 0.30 -4.15
N CYS A 62 -10.74 -1.00 -4.40
CA CYS A 62 -11.17 -1.57 -5.65
C CYS A 62 -11.97 -2.84 -5.39
N LYS A 63 -12.99 -3.12 -6.21
CA LYS A 63 -13.76 -4.35 -6.10
C LYS A 63 -12.85 -5.56 -6.33
N GLU A 64 -13.10 -6.65 -5.60
CA GLU A 64 -12.28 -7.86 -5.68
C GLU A 64 -12.21 -8.39 -7.12
N ILE A 65 -13.33 -8.44 -7.82
CA ILE A 65 -13.36 -8.91 -9.20
C ILE A 65 -12.49 -8.06 -10.12
N GLU A 66 -12.44 -6.76 -9.89
CA GLU A 66 -11.61 -5.85 -10.68
C GLU A 66 -10.12 -6.06 -10.37
N LEU A 67 -9.77 -6.31 -9.10
CA LEU A 67 -8.41 -6.65 -8.71
C LEU A 67 -7.93 -7.92 -9.39
N ILE A 68 -8.79 -8.94 -9.42
CA ILE A 68 -8.49 -10.21 -10.08
C ILE A 68 -8.28 -9.98 -11.58
N ARG A 69 -9.17 -9.21 -12.21
CA ARG A 69 -9.07 -8.89 -13.63
C ARG A 69 -7.77 -8.16 -13.96
N ARG A 70 -7.44 -7.12 -13.20
CA ARG A 70 -6.21 -6.35 -13.40
C ARG A 70 -4.97 -7.20 -13.20
N ASN A 71 -4.98 -8.08 -12.20
CA ASN A 71 -3.88 -8.99 -11.96
C ASN A 71 -3.66 -9.97 -13.12
N TYR A 72 -4.75 -10.47 -13.71
CA TYR A 72 -4.69 -11.39 -14.84
C TYR A 72 -3.98 -10.77 -16.06
N TYR A 73 -4.20 -9.48 -16.31
CA TYR A 73 -3.62 -8.78 -17.45
C TYR A 73 -2.28 -8.11 -17.16
N ARG A 74 -1.73 -8.30 -15.94
CA ARG A 74 -0.42 -7.71 -15.60
C ARG A 74 0.71 -8.49 -16.24
N GLN A 75 1.76 -7.76 -16.64
CA GLN A 75 2.98 -8.35 -17.17
C GLN A 75 3.68 -9.27 -16.15
N HIS A 76 3.65 -8.89 -14.87
CA HIS A 76 4.17 -9.69 -13.76
C HIS A 76 2.99 -10.28 -13.00
N PHE A 77 2.59 -11.46 -13.40
CA PHE A 77 1.45 -12.16 -12.83
C PHE A 77 1.67 -12.49 -11.35
N PHE A 78 0.70 -12.14 -10.54
CA PHE A 78 0.67 -12.46 -9.11
C PHE A 78 -0.35 -13.59 -8.91
N PRO A 79 0.03 -14.74 -8.34
CA PRO A 79 -0.90 -15.87 -8.20
C PRO A 79 -2.20 -15.48 -7.49
N LEU A 80 -3.33 -16.00 -7.98
CA LEU A 80 -4.66 -15.67 -7.44
C LEU A 80 -4.76 -15.97 -5.94
N SER A 81 -4.18 -17.07 -5.49
CA SER A 81 -4.17 -17.43 -4.06
C SER A 81 -3.52 -16.35 -3.18
N LEU A 82 -2.49 -15.67 -3.69
CA LEU A 82 -1.83 -14.59 -2.97
C LEU A 82 -2.66 -13.31 -3.00
N VAL A 83 -3.38 -13.05 -4.09
CA VAL A 83 -4.31 -11.92 -4.18
C VAL A 83 -5.41 -12.06 -3.14
N GLU A 84 -6.04 -13.24 -3.09
CA GLU A 84 -7.08 -13.55 -2.12
C GLU A 84 -6.56 -13.48 -0.68
N ASP A 85 -5.36 -13.96 -0.44
CA ASP A 85 -4.72 -13.89 0.86
C ASP A 85 -4.52 -12.45 1.32
N GLN A 86 -4.03 -11.57 0.45
CA GLN A 86 -3.84 -10.16 0.78
C GLN A 86 -5.17 -9.46 1.06
N ILE A 87 -6.22 -9.75 0.29
CA ILE A 87 -7.54 -9.19 0.49
C ILE A 87 -8.08 -9.60 1.87
N SER A 88 -7.93 -10.87 2.24
CA SER A 88 -8.44 -11.40 3.51
C SER A 88 -7.69 -10.86 4.73
N HIS A 89 -6.41 -10.49 4.58
CA HIS A 89 -5.59 -9.98 5.67
C HIS A 89 -5.59 -8.45 5.78
N PHE A 90 -6.24 -7.77 4.84
CA PHE A 90 -6.26 -6.31 4.85
C PHE A 90 -7.13 -5.79 5.99
N GLU A 91 -6.57 -4.94 6.82
CA GLU A 91 -7.27 -4.27 7.92
C GLU A 91 -7.66 -2.85 7.52
N ILE A 92 -8.96 -2.57 7.56
CA ILE A 92 -9.48 -1.22 7.36
C ILE A 92 -9.48 -0.52 8.71
N SER A 93 -8.87 0.64 8.79
CA SER A 93 -8.80 1.42 10.02
C SER A 93 -8.80 2.92 9.71
N SER A 94 -8.97 3.74 10.74
CA SER A 94 -9.11 5.20 10.61
C SER A 94 -7.85 5.91 10.12
N ASP A 95 -6.70 5.24 10.12
CA ASP A 95 -5.45 5.79 9.59
C ASP A 95 -5.40 5.84 8.06
N LEU A 96 -6.37 5.24 7.38
CA LEU A 96 -6.40 5.15 5.93
C LEU A 96 -7.20 6.29 5.30
N ILE A 97 -6.67 6.82 4.21
CA ILE A 97 -7.38 7.74 3.33
C ILE A 97 -7.91 6.92 2.17
N ASN A 98 -9.23 6.82 2.05
CA ASN A 98 -9.87 5.98 1.04
C ASN A 98 -9.92 6.68 -0.32
N ILE A 99 -9.43 6.01 -1.35
CA ILE A 99 -9.50 6.46 -2.73
C ILE A 99 -10.25 5.38 -3.54
N ASN A 100 -11.29 5.76 -4.25
CA ASN A 100 -11.96 4.84 -5.15
C ASN A 100 -11.07 4.56 -6.35
N ALA A 101 -10.61 3.31 -6.49
CA ALA A 101 -9.73 2.87 -7.56
C ALA A 101 -10.44 2.02 -8.63
N ASP A 102 -11.78 1.95 -8.60
CA ASP A 102 -12.60 1.31 -9.64
C ASP A 102 -12.76 2.22 -10.87
N LYS A 103 -11.72 2.95 -11.21
CA LYS A 103 -11.69 3.91 -12.30
C LYS A 103 -10.42 3.74 -13.10
N ASN A 104 -10.31 4.44 -14.23
CA ASN A 104 -9.05 4.47 -14.97
C ASN A 104 -7.97 5.23 -14.16
N ILE A 105 -6.72 5.02 -14.54
CA ILE A 105 -5.57 5.58 -13.82
C ILE A 105 -5.60 7.11 -13.74
N ARG A 106 -6.10 7.77 -14.78
CA ARG A 106 -6.22 9.23 -14.82
C ARG A 106 -7.15 9.75 -13.72
N ASP A 107 -8.33 9.13 -13.59
CA ASP A 107 -9.33 9.53 -12.60
C ASP A 107 -8.88 9.20 -11.18
N VAL A 108 -8.23 8.07 -10.98
CA VAL A 108 -7.64 7.69 -9.70
C VAL A 108 -6.59 8.73 -9.28
N THR A 109 -5.69 9.08 -10.19
CA THR A 109 -4.64 10.07 -9.94
C THR A 109 -5.24 11.43 -9.56
N THR A 110 -6.27 11.86 -10.27
CA THR A 110 -6.98 13.10 -9.98
C THR A 110 -7.59 13.07 -8.57
N SER A 111 -8.20 11.95 -8.20
CA SER A 111 -8.78 11.76 -6.87
C SER A 111 -7.72 11.83 -5.77
N VAL A 112 -6.57 11.21 -5.98
CA VAL A 112 -5.43 11.24 -5.04
C VAL A 112 -4.95 12.67 -4.84
N ILE A 113 -4.71 13.39 -5.92
CA ILE A 113 -4.23 14.78 -5.86
C ILE A 113 -5.21 15.65 -5.10
N ARG A 114 -6.51 15.52 -5.38
CA ARG A 114 -7.56 16.28 -4.70
C ARG A 114 -7.58 16.02 -3.20
N LYS A 115 -7.46 14.76 -2.79
CA LYS A 115 -7.43 14.38 -1.37
C LYS A 115 -6.20 14.94 -0.65
N ILE A 116 -5.04 14.83 -1.27
CA ILE A 116 -3.79 15.32 -0.69
C ILE A 116 -3.82 16.83 -0.53
N LYS A 117 -4.33 17.57 -1.50
CA LYS A 117 -4.44 19.03 -1.41
C LYS A 117 -5.33 19.50 -0.27
N LYS A 118 -6.34 18.74 0.11
CA LYS A 118 -7.21 19.06 1.25
C LYS A 118 -6.53 18.86 2.59
N ILE A 119 -5.54 17.97 2.66
CA ILE A 119 -4.86 17.61 3.91
C ILE A 119 -3.64 18.51 4.15
N ILE A 120 -2.95 18.87 3.10
CA ILE A 120 -1.82 19.78 3.13
C ILE A 120 -2.35 21.23 3.10
#